data_a1cf6e5e030bca086c6c6f1d08231656
#
_entry.id   a1cf6e5e030bca086c6c6f1d08231656
#
_cell.length_a   1.000
_cell.length_b   1.000
_cell.length_c   1.000
_cell.angle_alpha   90.00
_cell.angle_beta   90.00
_cell.angle_gamma   90.00
#
_symmetry.space_group_name_H-M   'P 1'
#
loop_
_entity.id
_entity.type
_entity.pdbx_description
1 polymer ?
#
loop_
_entity_poly.entity_id
_entity_poly.type
_entity_poly.pdbx_seq_one_letter_code
_entity_poly.pdbx_strand_id
1 'polypeptide(L)'
;MTVSQEAEGLIGSHYRAPDYFEVGREKIREFAAALQDDHPAHYGETAAADAGYPAAIAPLTFLAIAGRRVQQEIFTKFKIPINLARVFHRDQKFKFHRPILGGDRLYFDTYLDSVIESHGTVLAEIRSEVTDA
;
A
#
# COMPACT_ATOMS: atom_id res chain seq x y z
N MET A 1 19.95 -23.61 -3.77
CA MET A 1 19.70 -22.18 -4.06
C MET A 1 19.03 -21.53 -2.87
N THR A 2 19.54 -20.40 -2.40
CA THR A 2 18.93 -19.66 -1.28
C THR A 2 17.70 -18.90 -1.73
N VAL A 3 16.85 -18.49 -0.76
CA VAL A 3 15.67 -17.66 -1.04
C VAL A 3 16.05 -16.36 -1.76
N SER A 4 17.14 -15.72 -1.33
CA SER A 4 17.62 -14.50 -1.98
C SER A 4 18.05 -14.73 -3.43
N GLN A 5 18.74 -15.84 -3.70
CA GLN A 5 19.17 -16.20 -5.06
C GLN A 5 17.97 -16.48 -5.98
N GLU A 6 16.97 -17.19 -5.47
CA GLU A 6 15.75 -17.45 -6.24
C GLU A 6 14.97 -16.16 -6.51
N ALA A 7 14.89 -15.29 -5.53
CA ALA A 7 14.16 -14.01 -5.66
C ALA A 7 14.91 -12.98 -6.51
N GLU A 8 16.25 -13.03 -6.57
CA GLU A 8 17.03 -12.11 -7.42
C GLU A 8 16.63 -12.20 -8.90
N GLY A 9 16.26 -13.39 -9.38
CA GLY A 9 15.78 -13.57 -10.75
C GLY A 9 14.44 -12.90 -11.01
N LEU A 10 13.72 -12.50 -9.96
CA LEU A 10 12.42 -11.86 -10.05
C LEU A 10 12.51 -10.34 -9.93
N ILE A 11 13.67 -9.77 -9.65
CA ILE A 11 13.86 -8.33 -9.55
C ILE A 11 13.45 -7.68 -10.87
N GLY A 12 12.64 -6.61 -10.78
CA GLY A 12 12.07 -5.94 -11.94
C GLY A 12 10.73 -6.52 -12.38
N SER A 13 10.28 -7.61 -11.77
CA SER A 13 8.95 -8.16 -12.05
C SER A 13 7.86 -7.15 -11.70
N HIS A 14 6.84 -7.10 -12.56
CA HIS A 14 5.73 -6.16 -12.44
C HIS A 14 4.41 -6.92 -12.33
N TYR A 15 3.57 -6.46 -11.43
CA TYR A 15 2.22 -6.98 -11.26
C TYR A 15 1.22 -5.83 -11.21
N ARG A 16 0.32 -5.81 -12.16
CA ARG A 16 -0.85 -4.93 -12.14
C ARG A 16 -1.99 -5.67 -11.45
N ALA A 17 -2.46 -5.18 -10.32
CA ALA A 17 -3.62 -5.75 -9.66
C ALA A 17 -4.83 -5.69 -10.61
N PRO A 18 -5.59 -6.79 -10.77
CA PRO A 18 -6.67 -6.84 -11.76
C PRO A 18 -7.88 -5.97 -11.41
N ASP A 19 -8.02 -5.61 -10.15
CA ASP A 19 -9.13 -4.83 -9.66
C ASP A 19 -8.64 -3.62 -8.88
N TYR A 20 -9.45 -2.58 -8.85
CA TYR A 20 -9.14 -1.36 -8.10
C TYR A 20 -9.62 -1.48 -6.65
N PHE A 21 -9.04 -0.65 -5.80
CA PHE A 21 -9.53 -0.43 -4.43
C PHE A 21 -10.39 0.84 -4.43
N GLU A 22 -11.64 0.71 -4.04
CA GLU A 22 -12.52 1.87 -3.88
C GLU A 22 -12.34 2.49 -2.51
N VAL A 23 -12.03 3.78 -2.47
CA VAL A 23 -11.85 4.52 -1.22
C VAL A 23 -13.21 4.93 -0.69
N GLY A 24 -13.78 4.10 0.20
CA GLY A 24 -15.06 4.37 0.83
C GLY A 24 -14.94 5.34 2.00
N ARG A 25 -15.91 6.24 2.16
CA ARG A 25 -15.91 7.20 3.27
C ARG A 25 -15.97 6.51 4.64
N GLU A 26 -16.71 5.42 4.74
CA GLU A 26 -16.78 4.66 6.00
C GLU A 26 -15.45 3.99 6.32
N LYS A 27 -14.72 3.53 5.29
CA LYS A 27 -13.38 2.96 5.48
C LYS A 27 -12.39 4.01 5.97
N ILE A 28 -12.48 5.22 5.43
CA ILE A 28 -11.67 6.37 5.90
C ILE A 28 -11.95 6.63 7.38
N ARG A 29 -13.22 6.72 7.75
CA ARG A 29 -13.65 6.96 9.14
C ARG A 29 -13.18 5.87 10.08
N GLU A 30 -13.37 4.62 9.70
CA GLU A 30 -12.96 3.46 10.46
C GLU A 30 -11.44 3.45 10.71
N PHE A 31 -10.68 3.71 9.66
CA PHE A 31 -9.22 3.72 9.76
C PHE A 31 -8.73 4.90 10.61
N ALA A 32 -9.28 6.10 10.40
CA ALA A 32 -8.94 7.27 11.20
C ALA A 32 -9.25 7.05 12.68
N ALA A 33 -10.39 6.44 12.99
CA ALA A 33 -10.76 6.11 14.37
C ALA A 33 -9.80 5.08 14.98
N ALA A 34 -9.38 4.09 14.21
CA ALA A 34 -8.41 3.09 14.66
C ALA A 34 -7.04 3.71 14.96
N LEU A 35 -6.66 4.76 14.22
CA LEU A 35 -5.43 5.52 14.47
C LEU A 35 -5.58 6.55 15.58
N GLN A 36 -6.79 6.73 16.11
CA GLN A 36 -7.12 7.81 17.04
C GLN A 36 -6.84 9.20 16.45
N ASP A 37 -7.03 9.33 15.14
CA ASP A 37 -6.91 10.59 14.42
C ASP A 37 -8.30 11.22 14.34
N ASP A 38 -8.49 12.32 15.05
CA ASP A 38 -9.77 13.01 15.18
C ASP A 38 -9.91 14.22 14.26
N HIS A 39 -9.01 14.38 13.28
CA HIS A 39 -9.08 15.51 12.36
C HIS A 39 -10.42 15.47 11.58
N PRO A 40 -11.21 16.55 11.63
CA PRO A 40 -12.58 16.54 11.08
C PRO A 40 -12.66 16.19 9.59
N ALA A 41 -11.62 16.50 8.82
CA ALA A 41 -11.60 16.25 7.37
C ALA A 41 -11.62 14.76 7.00
N HIS A 42 -11.33 13.87 7.95
CA HIS A 42 -11.48 12.42 7.76
C HIS A 42 -12.91 11.93 7.96
N TYR A 43 -13.77 12.73 8.57
CA TYR A 43 -15.08 12.29 9.05
C TYR A 43 -16.26 12.88 8.29
N GLY A 44 -16.05 13.90 7.47
CA GLY A 44 -17.15 14.51 6.74
C GLY A 44 -16.71 15.42 5.62
N GLU A 45 -17.58 15.53 4.62
CA GLU A 45 -17.34 16.32 3.42
C GLU A 45 -17.32 17.82 3.70
N THR A 46 -18.15 18.29 4.61
CA THR A 46 -18.21 19.71 4.98
C THR A 46 -16.92 20.16 5.64
N ALA A 47 -16.42 19.40 6.60
CA ALA A 47 -15.16 19.70 7.26
C ALA A 47 -13.97 19.58 6.29
N ALA A 48 -14.01 18.62 5.38
CA ALA A 48 -13.01 18.48 4.32
C ALA A 48 -13.01 19.71 3.40
N ALA A 49 -14.19 20.18 3.01
CA ALA A 49 -14.34 21.38 2.18
C ALA A 49 -13.79 22.63 2.90
N ASP A 50 -14.05 22.76 4.19
CA ASP A 50 -13.51 23.85 5.00
C ASP A 50 -11.98 23.83 5.05
N ALA A 51 -11.39 22.65 4.95
CA ALA A 51 -9.93 22.47 4.88
C ALA A 51 -9.38 22.57 3.44
N GLY A 52 -10.23 22.78 2.44
CA GLY A 52 -9.83 22.96 1.05
C GLY A 52 -9.85 21.68 0.21
N TYR A 53 -10.54 20.63 0.65
CA TYR A 53 -10.60 19.35 -0.08
C TYR A 53 -11.99 19.09 -0.63
N PRO A 54 -12.10 18.49 -1.83
CA PRO A 54 -13.40 18.24 -2.47
C PRO A 54 -14.18 17.07 -1.87
N ALA A 55 -13.56 16.25 -1.03
CA ALA A 55 -14.17 15.10 -0.37
C ALA A 55 -13.40 14.78 0.91
N ALA A 56 -13.94 13.88 1.75
CA ALA A 56 -13.22 13.41 2.93
C ALA A 56 -11.84 12.87 2.53
N ILE A 57 -10.81 13.26 3.27
CA ILE A 57 -9.44 12.84 2.98
C ILE A 57 -9.07 11.60 3.81
N ALA A 58 -8.36 10.67 3.18
CA ALA A 58 -7.82 9.52 3.87
C ALA A 58 -6.62 9.93 4.72
N PRO A 59 -6.41 9.29 5.90
CA PRO A 59 -5.17 9.46 6.65
C PRO A 59 -3.95 9.09 5.80
N LEU A 60 -2.79 9.69 6.10
CA LEU A 60 -1.58 9.51 5.30
C LEU A 60 -1.09 8.06 5.19
N THR A 61 -1.44 7.21 6.14
CA THR A 61 -1.06 5.80 6.13
C THR A 61 -2.13 4.88 5.53
N PHE A 62 -3.19 5.44 4.96
CA PHE A 62 -4.30 4.67 4.40
C PHE A 62 -3.86 3.65 3.34
N LEU A 63 -2.83 3.95 2.57
CA LEU A 63 -2.30 3.03 1.55
C LEU A 63 -1.78 1.71 2.16
N ALA A 64 -1.43 1.69 3.44
CA ALA A 64 -1.01 0.47 4.11
C ALA A 64 -2.13 -0.58 4.13
N ILE A 65 -3.39 -0.15 4.28
CA ILE A 65 -4.53 -1.09 4.21
C ILE A 65 -5.02 -1.28 2.79
N ALA A 66 -5.06 -0.22 1.98
CA ALA A 66 -5.51 -0.32 0.59
C ALA A 66 -4.59 -1.23 -0.24
N GLY A 67 -3.29 -1.19 0.01
CA GLY A 67 -2.31 -2.02 -0.68
C GLY A 67 -2.10 -3.41 -0.09
N ARG A 68 -2.71 -3.72 1.04
CA ARG A 68 -2.44 -4.96 1.77
C ARG A 68 -2.72 -6.21 0.93
N ARG A 69 -3.86 -6.26 0.26
CA ARG A 69 -4.22 -7.41 -0.58
C ARG A 69 -3.23 -7.59 -1.72
N VAL A 70 -2.83 -6.50 -2.35
CA VAL A 70 -1.87 -6.53 -3.46
C VAL A 70 -0.52 -7.05 -2.96
N GLN A 71 -0.06 -6.60 -1.82
CA GLN A 71 1.18 -7.10 -1.23
C GLN A 71 1.14 -8.60 -0.94
N GLN A 72 0.01 -9.11 -0.48
CA GLN A 72 -0.16 -10.54 -0.27
C GLN A 72 -0.18 -11.32 -1.59
N GLU A 73 -0.82 -10.77 -2.61
CA GLU A 73 -0.92 -11.38 -3.93
C GLU A 73 0.42 -11.48 -4.65
N ILE A 74 1.30 -10.48 -4.51
CA ILE A 74 2.59 -10.47 -5.22
C ILE A 74 3.52 -11.61 -4.78
N PHE A 75 3.48 -12.01 -3.52
CA PHE A 75 4.29 -13.14 -3.07
C PHE A 75 3.88 -14.44 -3.77
N THR A 76 2.59 -14.59 -4.04
CA THR A 76 2.07 -15.73 -4.80
C THR A 76 2.36 -15.57 -6.29
N LYS A 77 2.11 -14.37 -6.84
CA LYS A 77 2.26 -14.09 -8.28
C LYS A 77 3.71 -14.15 -8.73
N PHE A 78 4.63 -13.63 -7.95
CA PHE A 78 6.05 -13.70 -8.25
C PHE A 78 6.69 -15.01 -7.80
N LYS A 79 5.93 -15.87 -7.12
CA LYS A 79 6.43 -17.15 -6.59
C LYS A 79 7.67 -16.95 -5.73
N ILE A 80 7.66 -15.93 -4.91
CA ILE A 80 8.75 -15.65 -3.98
C ILE A 80 8.73 -16.72 -2.88
N PRO A 81 9.81 -17.47 -2.68
CA PRO A 81 9.80 -18.59 -1.75
C PRO A 81 10.02 -18.13 -0.30
N ILE A 82 9.08 -17.37 0.25
CA ILE A 82 9.17 -16.90 1.63
C ILE A 82 7.99 -17.42 2.46
N ASN A 83 8.27 -17.61 3.74
CA ASN A 83 7.25 -17.94 4.72
C ASN A 83 6.60 -16.64 5.21
N LEU A 84 5.36 -16.39 4.79
CA LEU A 84 4.61 -15.18 5.15
C LEU A 84 4.47 -14.99 6.67
N ALA A 85 4.50 -16.07 7.44
CA ALA A 85 4.45 -15.99 8.90
C ALA A 85 5.71 -15.38 9.52
N ARG A 86 6.79 -15.28 8.75
CA ARG A 86 8.07 -14.71 9.19
C ARG A 86 8.40 -13.38 8.57
N VAL A 87 7.41 -12.75 7.93
CA VAL A 87 7.60 -11.45 7.29
C VAL A 87 7.36 -10.34 8.30
N PHE A 88 8.31 -9.41 8.38
CA PHE A 88 8.19 -8.20 9.17
C PHE A 88 8.26 -6.98 8.27
N HIS A 89 7.41 -6.00 8.56
CA HIS A 89 7.58 -4.67 8.01
C HIS A 89 8.76 -4.00 8.71
N ARG A 90 9.73 -3.59 7.91
CA ARG A 90 10.88 -2.85 8.42
C ARG A 90 10.74 -1.36 8.18
N ASP A 91 10.39 -1.01 6.94
CA ASP A 91 10.23 0.37 6.51
C ASP A 91 9.01 0.52 5.66
N GLN A 92 8.36 1.68 5.74
CA GLN A 92 7.27 2.06 4.88
C GLN A 92 7.49 3.52 4.46
N LYS A 93 7.53 3.75 3.14
CA LYS A 93 7.68 5.09 2.59
C LYS A 93 6.52 5.41 1.67
N PHE A 94 5.99 6.62 1.79
CA PHE A 94 4.95 7.14 0.91
C PHE A 94 5.43 8.42 0.26
N LYS A 95 5.16 8.56 -1.04
CA LYS A 95 5.34 9.81 -1.75
C LYS A 95 4.01 10.18 -2.38
N PHE A 96 3.40 11.26 -1.90
CA PHE A 96 2.11 11.69 -2.38
C PHE A 96 2.27 12.78 -3.45
N HIS A 97 1.52 12.62 -4.54
CA HIS A 97 1.36 13.64 -5.57
C HIS A 97 0.05 14.40 -5.40
N ARG A 98 -0.92 13.79 -4.72
CA ARG A 98 -2.15 14.40 -4.25
C ARG A 98 -2.71 13.61 -3.05
N PRO A 99 -3.62 14.22 -2.26
CA PRO A 99 -4.33 13.48 -1.21
C PRO A 99 -5.19 12.36 -1.79
N ILE A 100 -5.41 11.33 -0.99
CA ILE A 100 -6.38 10.29 -1.31
C ILE A 100 -7.72 10.72 -0.75
N LEU A 101 -8.73 10.71 -1.62
CA LEU A 101 -10.05 11.23 -1.31
C LEU A 101 -11.11 10.14 -1.32
N GLY A 102 -12.15 10.33 -0.51
CA GLY A 102 -13.32 9.46 -0.58
C GLY A 102 -13.90 9.46 -2.00
N GLY A 103 -14.19 8.27 -2.51
CA GLY A 103 -14.66 8.07 -3.88
C GLY A 103 -13.57 7.75 -4.89
N ASP A 104 -12.31 7.89 -4.53
CA ASP A 104 -11.21 7.52 -5.43
C ASP A 104 -11.21 6.02 -5.72
N ARG A 105 -10.78 5.67 -6.92
CA ARG A 105 -10.49 4.30 -7.32
C ARG A 105 -8.98 4.17 -7.48
N LEU A 106 -8.38 3.32 -6.68
CA LEU A 106 -6.92 3.17 -6.66
C LEU A 106 -6.51 1.93 -7.42
N TYR A 107 -5.66 2.13 -8.42
CA TYR A 107 -5.05 1.08 -9.22
C TYR A 107 -3.61 0.90 -8.80
N PHE A 108 -3.19 -0.33 -8.62
CA PHE A 108 -1.86 -0.67 -8.10
C PHE A 108 -1.02 -1.36 -9.15
N ASP A 109 0.11 -0.76 -9.48
CA ASP A 109 1.19 -1.39 -10.22
C ASP A 109 2.35 -1.64 -9.26
N THR A 110 2.71 -2.89 -9.08
CA THR A 110 3.65 -3.29 -8.04
C THR A 110 4.88 -3.96 -8.65
N TYR A 111 6.03 -3.58 -8.13
CA TYR A 111 7.34 -4.02 -8.62
C TYR A 111 8.15 -4.58 -7.47
N LEU A 112 8.91 -5.63 -7.76
CA LEU A 112 9.97 -6.11 -6.86
C LEU A 112 11.26 -5.38 -7.24
N ASP A 113 11.65 -4.39 -6.46
CA ASP A 113 12.79 -3.53 -6.78
C ASP A 113 14.14 -4.11 -6.34
N SER A 114 14.18 -4.77 -5.18
CA SER A 114 15.41 -5.37 -4.71
C SER A 114 15.17 -6.53 -3.76
N VAL A 115 16.14 -7.43 -3.70
CA VAL A 115 16.21 -8.50 -2.72
C VAL A 115 17.66 -8.60 -2.27
N ILE A 116 17.89 -8.40 -0.98
CA ILE A 116 19.22 -8.39 -0.38
C ILE A 116 19.22 -9.34 0.81
N GLU A 117 20.25 -10.18 0.90
CA GLU A 117 20.48 -11.00 2.09
C GLU A 117 21.48 -10.29 2.99
N SER A 118 21.14 -10.16 4.27
CA SER A 118 21.99 -9.54 5.26
C SER A 118 21.81 -10.22 6.60
N HIS A 119 22.90 -10.75 7.15
CA HIS A 119 22.92 -11.38 8.46
C HIS A 119 21.86 -12.48 8.66
N GLY A 120 21.67 -13.32 7.63
CA GLY A 120 20.68 -14.39 7.65
C GLY A 120 19.23 -13.95 7.46
N THR A 121 19.01 -12.68 7.17
CA THR A 121 17.70 -12.09 6.91
C THR A 121 17.63 -11.63 5.45
N VAL A 122 16.50 -11.88 4.80
CA VAL A 122 16.25 -11.42 3.43
C VAL A 122 15.44 -10.14 3.49
N LEU A 123 15.96 -9.07 2.87
CA LEU A 123 15.27 -7.79 2.73
C LEU A 123 14.73 -7.66 1.30
N ALA A 124 13.43 -7.62 1.18
CA ALA A 124 12.77 -7.38 -0.11
C ALA A 124 12.18 -5.97 -0.13
N GLU A 125 12.49 -5.22 -1.18
CA GLU A 125 11.92 -3.91 -1.40
C GLU A 125 10.85 -4.01 -2.49
N ILE A 126 9.64 -3.66 -2.12
CA ILE A 126 8.46 -3.70 -2.98
C ILE A 126 7.94 -2.29 -3.14
N ARG A 127 7.77 -1.87 -4.39
CA ARG A 127 7.27 -0.55 -4.74
C ARG A 127 5.93 -0.67 -5.43
N SER A 128 4.97 0.12 -5.01
CA SER A 128 3.69 0.25 -5.72
C SER A 128 3.55 1.67 -6.25
N GLU A 129 3.20 1.76 -7.52
CA GLU A 129 2.74 2.99 -8.14
C GLU A 129 1.22 2.95 -8.11
N VAL A 130 0.64 3.94 -7.44
CA VAL A 130 -0.80 3.99 -7.21
C VAL A 130 -1.37 5.13 -8.04
N THR A 131 -2.36 4.81 -8.87
CA THR A 131 -2.98 5.77 -9.79
C THR A 131 -4.48 5.72 -9.68
N ASP A 132 -5.16 6.73 -10.18
CA ASP A 132 -6.61 6.81 -10.25
C ASP A 132 -7.19 6.33 -11.59
N ALA A 133 -6.32 5.81 -12.44
CA ALA A 133 -6.72 5.24 -13.74
C ALA A 133 -5.73 4.17 -14.22
#